data_42cac01cd5cc01cca87ecaac53d4e1b2
#
_entry.id   42cac01cd5cc01cca87ecaac53d4e1b2
#
_cell.length_a   1.000
_cell.length_b   1.000
_cell.length_c   1.000
_cell.angle_alpha   90.00
_cell.angle_beta   90.00
_cell.angle_gamma   90.00
#
_symmetry.space_group_name_H-M   'P 1'
#
loop_
_entity.id
_entity.type
_entity.pdbx_description
1 polymer ?
#
loop_
_entity_poly.entity_id
_entity_poly.type
_entity_poly.pdbx_seq_one_letter_code
_entity_poly.pdbx_strand_id
1 'polypeptide(L)'
;MTDGERNTVFGEWIEAHKAILFKVARAYGTTHSDREDLFQEIALQVWHSVDAFRGDCAVTTWIYRVALNTALTWNRREGKHDRGRQDFEASTALLTAPAAHDPRLEWIYQRIAELDEVNRSLALLMLDGFSYRDMSQILGLSESNVGVKINRIKAALSAQLAKEEHDGL
;
A
#
# COMPACT_ATOMS: atom_id res chain seq x y z
N MET A 1 -6.24 -24.92 -13.17
CA MET A 1 -7.10 -24.71 -11.98
C MET A 1 -8.50 -24.34 -12.46
N THR A 2 -9.51 -24.99 -11.92
CA THR A 2 -10.91 -24.62 -12.21
C THR A 2 -11.28 -23.30 -11.49
N ASP A 3 -12.35 -22.63 -11.96
CA ASP A 3 -12.80 -21.40 -11.31
C ASP A 3 -13.21 -21.63 -9.84
N GLY A 4 -13.77 -22.81 -9.53
CA GLY A 4 -14.09 -23.21 -8.17
C GLY A 4 -12.87 -23.33 -7.26
N GLU A 5 -11.81 -23.96 -7.74
CA GLU A 5 -10.53 -24.07 -7.00
C GLU A 5 -9.88 -22.70 -6.82
N ARG A 6 -9.89 -21.86 -7.85
CA ARG A 6 -9.38 -20.48 -7.78
C ARG A 6 -10.14 -19.67 -6.73
N ASN A 7 -11.47 -19.75 -6.72
CA ASN A 7 -12.30 -19.05 -5.75
C ASN A 7 -12.01 -19.49 -4.32
N THR A 8 -11.74 -20.76 -4.09
CA THR A 8 -11.38 -21.30 -2.77
C THR A 8 -10.05 -20.72 -2.30
N VAL A 9 -9.00 -20.80 -3.12
CA VAL A 9 -7.67 -20.25 -2.79
C VAL A 9 -7.73 -18.73 -2.58
N PHE A 10 -8.42 -18.02 -3.46
CA PHE A 10 -8.61 -16.58 -3.32
C PHE A 10 -9.33 -16.22 -2.03
N GLY A 11 -10.39 -16.96 -1.66
CA GLY A 11 -11.10 -16.75 -0.41
C GLY A 11 -10.19 -16.89 0.82
N GLU A 12 -9.36 -17.93 0.86
CA GLU A 12 -8.36 -18.11 1.91
C GLU A 12 -7.34 -16.96 1.97
N TRP A 13 -6.85 -16.52 0.82
CA TRP A 13 -5.89 -15.42 0.73
C TRP A 13 -6.48 -14.10 1.21
N ILE A 14 -7.70 -13.79 0.78
CA ILE A 14 -8.37 -12.55 1.20
C ILE A 14 -8.67 -12.58 2.70
N GLU A 15 -9.18 -13.68 3.23
CA GLU A 15 -9.45 -13.79 4.67
C GLU A 15 -8.19 -13.56 5.51
N ALA A 16 -7.05 -14.13 5.08
CA ALA A 16 -5.79 -14.00 5.79
C ALA A 16 -5.08 -12.64 5.57
N HIS A 17 -5.27 -12.01 4.40
CA HIS A 17 -4.39 -10.91 3.95
C HIS A 17 -5.13 -9.65 3.48
N LYS A 18 -6.45 -9.53 3.69
CA LYS A 18 -7.21 -8.33 3.28
C LYS A 18 -6.66 -7.01 3.80
N ALA A 19 -5.97 -7.04 4.94
CA ALA A 19 -5.32 -5.87 5.50
C ALA A 19 -4.28 -5.24 4.56
N ILE A 20 -3.58 -6.05 3.74
CA ILE A 20 -2.63 -5.57 2.74
C ILE A 20 -3.36 -4.72 1.69
N LEU A 21 -4.49 -5.21 1.19
CA LEU A 21 -5.29 -4.52 0.18
C LEU A 21 -5.78 -3.17 0.70
N PHE A 22 -6.28 -3.15 1.96
CA PHE A 22 -6.71 -1.91 2.61
C PHE A 22 -5.57 -0.89 2.78
N LYS A 23 -4.39 -1.34 3.21
CA LYS A 23 -3.23 -0.47 3.40
C LYS A 23 -2.79 0.17 2.08
N VAL A 24 -2.70 -0.62 1.02
CA VAL A 24 -2.31 -0.13 -0.30
C VAL A 24 -3.38 0.82 -0.86
N ALA A 25 -4.66 0.44 -0.78
CA ALA A 25 -5.75 1.29 -1.23
C ALA A 25 -5.78 2.63 -0.48
N ARG A 26 -5.54 2.61 0.83
CA ARG A 26 -5.46 3.82 1.66
C ARG A 26 -4.29 4.73 1.30
N ALA A 27 -3.13 4.15 0.98
CA ALA A 27 -1.94 4.91 0.65
C ALA A 27 -1.99 5.56 -0.74
N TYR A 28 -2.70 4.97 -1.68
CA TYR A 28 -2.73 5.43 -3.07
C TYR A 28 -4.04 6.09 -3.49
N GLY A 29 -5.15 5.76 -2.86
CA GLY A 29 -6.44 6.40 -3.12
C GLY A 29 -6.56 7.74 -2.39
N THR A 30 -6.91 8.80 -3.11
CA THR A 30 -7.04 10.16 -2.54
C THR A 30 -8.39 10.39 -1.91
N THR A 31 -9.46 9.89 -2.52
CA THR A 31 -10.82 9.97 -2.01
C THR A 31 -11.29 8.64 -1.45
N HIS A 32 -12.39 8.64 -0.73
CA HIS A 32 -13.03 7.40 -0.27
C HIS A 32 -13.44 6.51 -1.45
N SER A 33 -14.04 7.10 -2.48
CA SER A 33 -14.42 6.40 -3.70
C SER A 33 -13.21 5.77 -4.40
N ASP A 34 -12.10 6.51 -4.51
CA ASP A 34 -10.86 5.99 -5.08
C ASP A 34 -10.31 4.78 -4.31
N ARG A 35 -10.38 4.83 -2.99
CA ARG A 35 -9.92 3.74 -2.14
C ARG A 35 -10.77 2.49 -2.30
N GLU A 36 -12.09 2.64 -2.39
CA GLU A 36 -13.00 1.53 -2.67
C GLU A 36 -12.74 0.92 -4.04
N ASP A 37 -12.64 1.75 -5.08
CA ASP A 37 -12.38 1.31 -6.43
C ASP A 37 -11.01 0.61 -6.55
N LEU A 38 -9.98 1.19 -5.92
CA LEU A 38 -8.65 0.60 -5.91
C LEU A 38 -8.61 -0.72 -5.13
N PHE A 39 -9.31 -0.80 -4.00
CA PHE A 39 -9.43 -2.06 -3.26
C PHE A 39 -10.04 -3.17 -4.12
N GLN A 40 -11.14 -2.87 -4.82
CA GLN A 40 -11.80 -3.82 -5.72
C GLN A 40 -10.90 -4.23 -6.88
N GLU A 41 -10.19 -3.27 -7.49
CA GLU A 41 -9.25 -3.55 -8.57
C GLU A 41 -8.10 -4.45 -8.09
N ILE A 42 -7.53 -4.17 -6.92
CA ILE A 42 -6.49 -5.02 -6.33
C ILE A 42 -7.03 -6.42 -6.06
N ALA A 43 -8.23 -6.55 -5.47
CA ALA A 43 -8.84 -7.85 -5.20
C ALA A 43 -9.05 -8.66 -6.49
N LEU A 44 -9.49 -8.00 -7.55
CA LEU A 44 -9.65 -8.62 -8.87
C LEU A 44 -8.31 -9.10 -9.45
N GLN A 45 -7.27 -8.28 -9.36
CA GLN A 45 -5.93 -8.65 -9.83
C GLN A 45 -5.32 -9.78 -8.99
N VAL A 46 -5.54 -9.79 -7.68
CA VAL A 46 -5.14 -10.92 -6.82
C VAL A 46 -5.84 -12.19 -7.26
N TRP A 47 -7.16 -12.15 -7.50
CA TRP A 47 -7.91 -13.29 -8.01
C TRP A 47 -7.36 -13.83 -9.33
N HIS A 48 -7.07 -12.96 -10.29
CA HIS A 48 -6.46 -13.34 -11.56
C HIS A 48 -5.05 -13.92 -11.41
N SER A 49 -4.33 -13.51 -10.38
CA SER A 49 -2.95 -13.92 -10.16
C SER A 49 -2.79 -15.29 -9.48
N VAL A 50 -3.89 -15.87 -8.95
CA VAL A 50 -3.84 -17.15 -8.22
C VAL A 50 -3.20 -18.24 -9.04
N ASP A 51 -3.57 -18.38 -10.32
CA ASP A 51 -3.04 -19.41 -11.22
C ASP A 51 -1.54 -19.23 -11.55
N ALA A 52 -1.03 -18.03 -11.43
CA ALA A 52 0.37 -17.70 -11.71
C ALA A 52 1.28 -17.90 -10.48
N PHE A 53 0.71 -18.04 -9.29
CA PHE A 53 1.47 -18.28 -8.07
C PHE A 53 2.07 -19.68 -8.05
N ARG A 54 3.41 -19.76 -7.95
CA ARG A 54 4.17 -21.02 -7.96
C ARG A 54 4.72 -21.44 -6.60
N GLY A 55 4.50 -20.64 -5.55
CA GLY A 55 5.05 -20.91 -4.22
C GLY A 55 6.52 -20.55 -4.05
N ASP A 56 7.10 -19.78 -4.98
CA ASP A 56 8.50 -19.35 -4.93
C ASP A 56 8.76 -18.26 -3.87
N CYS A 57 7.71 -17.68 -3.32
CA CYS A 57 7.76 -16.69 -2.23
C CYS A 57 6.55 -16.88 -1.30
N ALA A 58 6.57 -16.20 -0.16
CA ALA A 58 5.41 -16.16 0.72
C ALA A 58 4.19 -15.54 0.02
N VAL A 59 2.99 -15.99 0.36
CA VAL A 59 1.72 -15.45 -0.17
C VAL A 59 1.61 -13.95 0.12
N THR A 60 2.05 -13.49 1.29
CA THR A 60 2.11 -12.07 1.64
C THR A 60 2.94 -11.26 0.65
N THR A 61 4.13 -11.76 0.29
CA THR A 61 5.02 -11.13 -0.69
C THR A 61 4.36 -11.06 -2.06
N TRP A 62 3.70 -12.14 -2.48
CA TRP A 62 2.97 -12.20 -3.74
C TRP A 62 1.84 -11.18 -3.80
N ILE A 63 0.99 -11.16 -2.77
CA ILE A 63 -0.14 -10.24 -2.68
C ILE A 63 0.34 -8.78 -2.68
N TYR A 64 1.40 -8.46 -1.93
CA TYR A 64 1.99 -7.11 -1.95
C TYR A 64 2.48 -6.72 -3.35
N ARG A 65 3.16 -7.62 -4.04
CA ARG A 65 3.61 -7.36 -5.42
C ARG A 65 2.45 -7.05 -6.34
N VAL A 66 1.39 -7.85 -6.29
CA VAL A 66 0.18 -7.64 -7.11
C VAL A 66 -0.49 -6.33 -6.74
N ALA A 67 -0.69 -6.07 -5.44
CA ALA A 67 -1.36 -4.87 -4.94
C ALA A 67 -0.62 -3.59 -5.32
N LEU A 68 0.69 -3.54 -5.11
CA LEU A 68 1.52 -2.37 -5.43
C LEU A 68 1.58 -2.12 -6.95
N ASN A 69 1.75 -3.17 -7.75
CA ASN A 69 1.73 -3.03 -9.21
C ASN A 69 0.38 -2.51 -9.71
N THR A 70 -0.71 -3.01 -9.14
CA THR A 70 -2.07 -2.54 -9.45
C THR A 70 -2.23 -1.06 -9.08
N ALA A 71 -1.82 -0.67 -7.88
CA ALA A 71 -1.90 0.70 -7.40
C ALA A 71 -1.06 1.66 -8.24
N LEU A 72 0.15 1.28 -8.61
CA LEU A 72 1.02 2.08 -9.48
C LEU A 72 0.39 2.29 -10.87
N THR A 73 -0.18 1.24 -11.44
CA THR A 73 -0.88 1.33 -12.73
C THR A 73 -2.13 2.19 -12.63
N TRP A 74 -2.91 2.01 -11.57
CA TRP A 74 -4.13 2.78 -11.30
C TRP A 74 -3.81 4.26 -11.13
N ASN A 75 -2.79 4.59 -10.35
CA ASN A 75 -2.36 5.97 -10.09
C ASN A 75 -1.90 6.68 -11.38
N ARG A 76 -1.25 5.98 -12.30
CA ARG A 76 -0.87 6.53 -13.61
C ARG A 76 -2.07 6.85 -14.50
N ARG A 77 -3.14 6.06 -14.42
CA ARG A 77 -4.38 6.29 -15.18
C ARG A 77 -5.18 7.46 -14.62
N GLU A 78 -5.40 7.47 -13.30
CA GLU A 78 -6.21 8.47 -12.60
C GLU A 78 -5.43 9.77 -12.34
N GLY A 79 -4.14 9.71 -12.10
CA GLY A 79 -3.29 10.88 -11.83
C GLY A 79 -3.16 11.88 -12.98
N LYS A 80 -3.63 11.52 -14.18
CA LYS A 80 -3.76 12.46 -15.32
C LYS A 80 -5.02 13.31 -15.23
N HIS A 81 -6.01 12.93 -14.43
CA HIS A 81 -7.29 13.61 -14.31
C HIS A 81 -7.45 14.51 -13.09
N ASP A 82 -6.62 14.35 -12.05
CA ASP A 82 -6.92 14.98 -10.75
C ASP A 82 -5.76 15.73 -10.10
N ARG A 83 -5.00 16.52 -10.84
CA ARG A 83 -4.07 17.50 -10.25
C ARG A 83 -4.77 18.74 -9.68
N GLY A 84 -6.11 18.76 -9.65
CA GLY A 84 -6.91 19.94 -9.32
C GLY A 84 -7.89 19.81 -8.16
N ARG A 85 -8.05 18.64 -7.54
CA ARG A 85 -9.00 18.45 -6.44
C ARG A 85 -8.31 17.91 -5.20
N GLN A 86 -7.79 18.82 -4.40
CA GLN A 86 -7.62 18.63 -2.98
C GLN A 86 -8.97 18.87 -2.28
N ASP A 87 -9.92 18.00 -2.48
CA ASP A 87 -11.05 17.93 -1.57
C ASP A 87 -10.67 17.01 -0.42
N PHE A 88 -10.11 17.63 0.59
CA PHE A 88 -9.87 17.05 1.89
C PHE A 88 -11.21 16.88 2.60
N GLU A 89 -12.07 16.02 2.10
CA GLU A 89 -13.24 15.59 2.85
C GLU A 89 -12.91 14.31 3.61
N ALA A 90 -12.84 14.50 4.92
CA ALA A 90 -12.79 13.44 5.91
C ALA A 90 -14.02 12.53 5.81
N SER A 91 -14.02 11.62 4.85
CA SER A 91 -14.98 10.51 4.81
C SER A 91 -14.27 9.20 5.13
N THR A 92 -13.83 9.09 6.37
CA THR A 92 -13.06 7.98 6.92
C THR A 92 -13.94 6.79 7.34
N ALA A 93 -15.23 6.77 7.01
CA ALA A 93 -16.21 5.98 7.77
C ALA A 93 -16.43 4.54 7.30
N LEU A 94 -15.96 4.07 6.13
CA LEU A 94 -16.35 2.77 5.60
C LEU A 94 -15.23 1.79 5.23
N LEU A 95 -13.98 2.21 5.23
CA LEU A 95 -12.82 1.32 5.13
C LEU A 95 -12.15 1.08 6.49
N THR A 96 -12.86 1.31 7.56
CA THR A 96 -12.42 0.92 8.89
C THR A 96 -12.64 -0.59 9.04
N ALA A 97 -11.57 -1.37 8.86
CA ALA A 97 -11.36 -2.39 9.88
C ALA A 97 -11.54 -1.69 11.23
N PRO A 98 -12.23 -2.28 12.22
CA PRO A 98 -12.48 -1.65 13.52
C PRO A 98 -11.18 -1.57 14.32
N ALA A 99 -10.27 -0.70 13.89
CA ALA A 99 -9.12 -0.29 14.64
C ALA A 99 -9.46 1.09 15.20
N ALA A 100 -9.33 1.23 16.49
CA ALA A 100 -9.41 2.50 17.16
C ALA A 100 -8.68 3.56 16.33
N HIS A 101 -9.33 4.69 16.11
CA HIS A 101 -8.75 5.84 15.43
C HIS A 101 -7.45 6.22 16.16
N ASP A 102 -6.32 5.84 15.58
CA ASP A 102 -5.00 6.20 16.10
C ASP A 102 -4.48 7.41 15.32
N PRO A 103 -4.40 8.59 15.96
CA PRO A 103 -3.91 9.80 15.29
C PRO A 103 -2.48 9.66 14.75
N ARG A 104 -1.65 8.81 15.37
CA ARG A 104 -0.28 8.55 14.92
C ARG A 104 -0.27 7.79 13.60
N LEU A 105 -1.15 6.80 13.48
CA LEU A 105 -1.31 6.03 12.25
C LEU A 105 -1.83 6.91 11.12
N GLU A 106 -2.80 7.77 11.41
CA GLU A 106 -3.31 8.77 10.47
C GLU A 106 -2.20 9.70 9.96
N TRP A 107 -1.41 10.23 10.86
CA TRP A 107 -0.26 11.07 10.54
C TRP A 107 0.74 10.36 9.62
N ILE A 108 1.10 9.11 9.94
CA ILE A 108 2.01 8.30 9.11
C ILE A 108 1.46 8.14 7.69
N TYR A 109 0.17 7.80 7.52
CA TYR A 109 -0.42 7.65 6.20
C TYR A 109 -0.47 8.97 5.42
N GLN A 110 -0.70 10.09 6.09
CA GLN A 110 -0.64 11.41 5.45
C GLN A 110 0.78 11.70 4.93
N ARG A 111 1.81 11.40 5.72
CA ARG A 111 3.21 11.58 5.29
C ARG A 111 3.60 10.63 4.16
N ILE A 112 3.16 9.39 4.22
CA ILE A 112 3.37 8.41 3.15
C ILE A 112 2.71 8.86 1.85
N ALA A 113 1.53 9.44 1.90
CA ALA A 113 0.82 9.94 0.72
C ALA A 113 1.57 11.10 0.01
N GLU A 114 2.41 11.84 0.72
CA GLU A 114 3.25 12.91 0.16
C GLU A 114 4.50 12.40 -0.59
N LEU A 115 4.88 11.15 -0.36
CA LEU A 115 6.03 10.53 -1.04
C LEU A 115 5.71 10.23 -2.51
N ASP A 116 6.76 10.17 -3.34
CA ASP A 116 6.61 9.64 -4.69
C ASP A 116 6.20 8.16 -4.67
N GLU A 117 5.75 7.63 -5.80
CA GLU A 117 5.17 6.29 -5.91
C GLU A 117 6.09 5.18 -5.39
N VAL A 118 7.37 5.22 -5.72
CA VAL A 118 8.35 4.20 -5.32
C VAL A 118 8.64 4.29 -3.83
N ASN A 119 8.90 5.48 -3.31
CA ASN A 119 9.15 5.70 -1.88
C ASN A 119 7.91 5.39 -1.04
N ARG A 120 6.71 5.66 -1.54
CA ARG A 120 5.45 5.27 -0.91
C ARG A 120 5.32 3.76 -0.76
N SER A 121 5.60 3.00 -1.83
CA SER A 121 5.64 1.54 -1.79
C SER A 121 6.66 1.02 -0.79
N LEU A 122 7.87 1.58 -0.77
CA LEU A 122 8.92 1.21 0.18
C LEU A 122 8.52 1.50 1.62
N ALA A 123 7.89 2.64 1.87
CA ALA A 123 7.40 3.00 3.21
C ALA A 123 6.36 2.00 3.73
N LEU A 124 5.41 1.58 2.90
CA LEU A 124 4.43 0.55 3.27
C LEU A 124 5.10 -0.79 3.62
N LEU A 125 6.01 -1.25 2.78
CA LEU A 125 6.74 -2.49 3.01
C LEU A 125 7.63 -2.41 4.27
N MET A 126 8.24 -1.27 4.51
CA MET A 126 9.04 -1.02 5.72
C MET A 126 8.19 -1.12 6.98
N LEU A 127 7.01 -0.52 6.99
CA LEU A 127 6.09 -0.56 8.13
C LEU A 127 5.60 -1.99 8.43
N ASP A 128 5.47 -2.82 7.42
CA ASP A 128 5.10 -4.23 7.59
C ASP A 128 6.30 -5.16 7.84
N GLY A 129 7.49 -4.61 8.01
CA GLY A 129 8.68 -5.36 8.45
C GLY A 129 9.35 -6.19 7.36
N PHE A 130 9.14 -5.89 6.08
CA PHE A 130 9.82 -6.58 4.98
C PHE A 130 11.32 -6.31 4.99
N SER A 131 12.11 -7.33 4.61
CA SER A 131 13.54 -7.19 4.42
C SER A 131 13.86 -6.38 3.17
N TYR A 132 15.05 -5.81 3.09
CA TYR A 132 15.53 -5.11 1.88
C TYR A 132 15.56 -6.05 0.65
N ARG A 133 15.86 -7.32 0.88
CA ARG A 133 15.83 -8.34 -0.16
C ARG A 133 14.40 -8.54 -0.70
N ASP A 134 13.41 -8.66 0.18
CA ASP A 134 12.01 -8.82 -0.22
C ASP A 134 11.50 -7.57 -0.94
N MET A 135 11.83 -6.38 -0.43
CA MET A 135 11.50 -5.11 -1.09
C MET A 135 12.12 -5.02 -2.49
N SER A 136 13.38 -5.43 -2.62
CA SER A 136 14.09 -5.51 -3.90
C SER A 136 13.38 -6.41 -4.90
N GLN A 137 12.94 -7.58 -4.47
CA GLN A 137 12.21 -8.53 -5.31
C GLN A 137 10.81 -8.02 -5.68
N ILE A 138 10.10 -7.39 -4.76
CA ILE A 138 8.75 -6.86 -4.98
C ILE A 138 8.78 -5.71 -5.99
N LEU A 139 9.72 -4.78 -5.85
CA LEU A 139 9.76 -3.53 -6.61
C LEU A 139 10.73 -3.54 -7.80
N GLY A 140 11.54 -4.57 -7.95
CA GLY A 140 12.52 -4.64 -9.03
C GLY A 140 13.69 -3.66 -8.88
N LEU A 141 14.02 -3.29 -7.64
CA LEU A 141 15.16 -2.44 -7.30
C LEU A 141 16.32 -3.28 -6.78
N SER A 142 17.55 -2.76 -6.82
CA SER A 142 18.67 -3.39 -6.11
C SER A 142 18.52 -3.23 -4.59
N GLU A 143 19.02 -4.19 -3.81
CA GLU A 143 19.01 -4.07 -2.34
C GLU A 143 19.74 -2.82 -1.85
N SER A 144 20.85 -2.46 -2.51
CA SER A 144 21.59 -1.24 -2.23
C SER A 144 20.74 0.02 -2.43
N ASN A 145 20.00 0.10 -3.52
CA ASN A 145 19.10 1.23 -3.81
C ASN A 145 17.94 1.28 -2.79
N VAL A 146 17.37 0.13 -2.44
CA VAL A 146 16.36 0.02 -1.37
C VAL A 146 16.91 0.59 -0.06
N GLY A 147 18.12 0.19 0.36
CA GLY A 147 18.74 0.67 1.59
C GLY A 147 18.93 2.18 1.61
N VAL A 148 19.42 2.76 0.53
CA VAL A 148 19.59 4.23 0.40
C VAL A 148 18.25 4.94 0.51
N LYS A 149 17.23 4.46 -0.21
CA LYS A 149 15.89 5.06 -0.19
C LYS A 149 15.21 4.93 1.18
N ILE A 150 15.28 3.78 1.81
CA ILE A 150 14.72 3.56 3.16
C ILE A 150 15.37 4.48 4.19
N ASN A 151 16.70 4.63 4.16
CA ASN A 151 17.39 5.55 5.07
C ASN A 151 16.93 7.00 4.89
N ARG A 152 16.72 7.45 3.65
CA ARG A 152 16.18 8.78 3.35
C ARG A 152 14.75 8.95 3.82
N ILE A 153 13.90 7.94 3.62
CA ILE A 153 12.51 7.94 4.10
C ILE A 153 12.47 8.05 5.63
N LYS A 154 13.25 7.24 6.34
CA LYS A 154 13.35 7.29 7.80
C LYS A 154 13.81 8.65 8.31
N ALA A 155 14.84 9.22 7.70
CA ALA A 155 15.36 10.53 8.07
C ALA A 155 14.33 11.65 7.85
N ALA A 156 13.61 11.62 6.72
CA ALA A 156 12.56 12.59 6.42
C ALA A 156 11.38 12.50 7.39
N LEU A 157 10.89 11.29 7.69
CA LEU A 157 9.81 11.08 8.64
C LEU A 157 10.20 11.49 10.05
N SER A 158 11.41 11.16 10.49
CA SER A 158 11.91 11.55 11.82
C SER A 158 12.06 13.06 11.96
N ALA A 159 12.54 13.74 10.92
CA ALA A 159 12.67 15.20 10.92
C ALA A 159 11.30 15.90 10.98
N GLN A 160 10.29 15.38 10.27
CA GLN A 160 8.93 15.92 10.31
C GLN A 160 8.27 15.69 11.67
N LEU A 161 8.44 14.52 12.26
CA LEU A 161 7.92 14.21 13.60
C LEU A 161 8.52 15.15 14.66
N ALA A 162 9.83 15.34 14.65
CA ALA A 162 10.53 16.25 15.57
C ALA A 162 10.06 17.70 15.43
N LYS A 163 9.78 18.13 14.19
CA LYS A 163 9.25 19.46 13.92
C LYS A 163 7.83 19.63 14.49
N GLU A 164 6.96 18.67 14.32
CA GLU A 164 5.59 18.73 14.86
C GLU A 164 5.55 18.70 16.39
N GLU A 165 6.42 17.90 17.02
CA GLU A 165 6.56 17.89 18.48
C GLU A 165 7.06 19.23 19.02
N HIS A 166 7.90 19.95 18.26
CA HIS A 166 8.40 21.28 18.64
C HIS A 166 7.34 22.38 18.45
N ASP A 167 6.57 22.31 17.36
CA ASP A 167 5.53 23.28 17.01
C ASP A 167 4.23 23.06 17.83
N GLY A 168 4.09 21.90 18.46
CA GLY A 168 2.94 21.54 19.31
C GLY A 168 3.05 21.97 20.77
N LEU A 169 4.12 22.67 21.14
CA LEU A 169 4.32 23.34 22.43
C LEU A 169 4.02 24.85 22.31
#